data_6d24a8c8011d4257ed1efd9bada04f78
#
_entry.id   6d24a8c8011d4257ed1efd9bada04f78
#
_cell.length_a   1.000
_cell.length_b   1.000
_cell.length_c   1.000
_cell.angle_alpha   90.00
_cell.angle_beta   90.00
_cell.angle_gamma   90.00
#
_symmetry.space_group_name_H-M   'P 1'
#
loop_
_entity.id
_entity.type
_entity.pdbx_description
1 polymer ?
#
loop_
_entity_poly.entity_id
_entity_poly.type
_entity_poly.pdbx_seq_one_letter_code
_entity_poly.pdbx_strand_id
1 'polypeptide(L)'
;GQGTALVGILDAFMDNKGLITAKEWKESCDDVVLLALLPKFCYSGNEALKGSIKVANYTPTTLKGKHLTWTLTNSQDQVIAQNNIPLQINQGTWAEVGPLNIALPAIQEAETYTLRLAIEGTDYHNHYPLWIYPEHNNVQIPTDINVIKKWDKQAENLLANGAKVLWFPDAKTYKNVTVEGLFQTDYWNYRMFKSICEWVKKPVSPGTLGLLMNPSHPVFAHFPTDFHTNWQWFTMIKNSHPLILDQLPDNYRPIVQVIDNVERNHKLGMIQEFNVGPGKLLICICLL
;
A
#
# COMPACT_ATOMS: atom_id res chain seq x y z
N GLY A 1 -6.88 -16.07 -19.00
CA GLY A 1 -5.67 -16.78 -18.70
C GLY A 1 -5.75 -18.24 -19.08
N GLN A 2 -4.65 -18.79 -19.50
CA GLN A 2 -4.51 -20.23 -19.78
C GLN A 2 -3.54 -20.84 -18.75
N GLY A 3 -3.60 -22.16 -18.58
CA GLY A 3 -2.77 -22.89 -17.62
C GLY A 3 -3.08 -22.51 -16.18
N THR A 4 -2.13 -21.95 -15.48
CA THR A 4 -2.26 -21.57 -14.07
C THR A 4 -3.15 -20.34 -13.83
N ALA A 5 -3.64 -19.69 -14.89
CA ALA A 5 -4.45 -18.46 -14.81
C ALA A 5 -3.80 -17.38 -13.90
N LEU A 6 -2.58 -17.00 -14.20
CA LEU A 6 -1.79 -16.04 -13.42
C LEU A 6 -2.45 -14.66 -13.32
N VAL A 7 -3.27 -14.29 -14.29
CA VAL A 7 -3.94 -13.00 -14.38
C VAL A 7 -5.43 -13.16 -14.06
N GLY A 8 -6.01 -12.12 -13.48
CA GLY A 8 -7.44 -12.05 -13.15
C GLY A 8 -7.80 -12.67 -11.80
N ILE A 9 -9.04 -12.49 -11.41
CA ILE A 9 -9.61 -12.95 -10.13
C ILE A 9 -10.18 -14.37 -10.18
N LEU A 10 -10.37 -14.91 -11.38
CA LEU A 10 -10.86 -16.25 -11.62
C LEU A 10 -9.73 -17.15 -12.15
N ASP A 11 -9.78 -18.42 -11.83
CA ASP A 11 -8.87 -19.42 -12.35
C ASP A 11 -9.27 -19.89 -13.78
N ALA A 12 -8.61 -20.93 -14.30
CA ALA A 12 -8.87 -21.46 -15.64
C ALA A 12 -10.25 -22.12 -15.78
N PHE A 13 -10.89 -22.47 -14.67
CA PHE A 13 -12.22 -23.07 -14.62
C PHE A 13 -13.33 -22.07 -14.30
N MET A 14 -12.98 -20.77 -14.22
CA MET A 14 -13.84 -19.67 -13.79
C MET A 14 -14.21 -19.68 -12.30
N ASP A 15 -13.48 -20.45 -11.50
CA ASP A 15 -13.65 -20.45 -10.06
C ASP A 15 -12.92 -19.26 -9.41
N ASN A 16 -13.45 -18.76 -8.31
CA ASN A 16 -12.85 -17.66 -7.57
C ASN A 16 -11.54 -18.10 -6.90
N LYS A 17 -10.46 -17.37 -7.14
CA LYS A 17 -9.14 -17.59 -6.50
C LYS A 17 -9.09 -17.20 -5.01
N GLY A 18 -10.17 -16.71 -4.43
CA GLY A 18 -10.21 -16.25 -3.05
C GLY A 18 -9.55 -14.89 -2.79
N LEU A 19 -9.24 -14.13 -3.84
CA LEU A 19 -8.59 -12.81 -3.73
C LEU A 19 -9.58 -11.69 -3.44
N ILE A 20 -10.82 -11.84 -3.91
CA ILE A 20 -11.89 -10.86 -3.76
C ILE A 20 -13.24 -11.58 -3.82
N THR A 21 -14.19 -11.16 -3.02
CA THR A 21 -15.55 -11.67 -3.06
C THR A 21 -16.37 -11.02 -4.19
N ALA A 22 -17.46 -11.64 -4.59
CA ALA A 22 -18.39 -11.04 -5.56
C ALA A 22 -18.98 -9.70 -5.05
N LYS A 23 -19.15 -9.56 -3.74
CA LYS A 23 -19.65 -8.33 -3.11
C LYS A 23 -18.62 -7.20 -3.22
N GLU A 24 -17.37 -7.46 -2.91
CA GLU A 24 -16.27 -6.49 -3.06
C GLU A 24 -16.02 -6.13 -4.53
N TRP A 25 -16.15 -7.10 -5.45
CA TRP A 25 -16.05 -6.84 -6.87
C TRP A 25 -17.10 -5.83 -7.36
N LYS A 26 -18.32 -5.91 -6.85
CA LYS A 26 -19.43 -5.01 -7.19
C LYS A 26 -19.20 -3.57 -6.71
N GLU A 27 -18.35 -3.32 -5.73
CA GLU A 27 -18.02 -1.96 -5.31
C GLU A 27 -17.38 -1.12 -6.44
N SER A 28 -16.69 -1.79 -7.38
CA SER A 28 -16.03 -1.12 -8.52
C SER A 28 -16.58 -1.54 -9.89
N CYS A 29 -17.42 -2.56 -9.96
CA CYS A 29 -17.89 -3.17 -11.20
C CYS A 29 -19.36 -3.61 -11.08
N ASP A 30 -20.27 -2.63 -11.05
CA ASP A 30 -21.72 -2.82 -10.98
C ASP A 30 -22.43 -1.73 -11.82
N ASP A 31 -23.76 -1.82 -11.94
CA ASP A 31 -24.60 -0.83 -12.64
C ASP A 31 -24.51 0.56 -12.01
N VAL A 32 -24.27 0.64 -10.72
CA VAL A 32 -23.98 1.90 -10.02
C VAL A 32 -22.67 1.78 -9.26
N VAL A 33 -21.76 2.71 -9.52
CA VAL A 33 -20.47 2.76 -8.84
C VAL A 33 -20.30 4.08 -8.11
N LEU A 34 -19.95 3.98 -6.82
CA LEU A 34 -19.72 5.12 -5.93
C LEU A 34 -18.22 5.36 -5.80
N LEU A 35 -17.78 6.58 -6.10
CA LEU A 35 -16.37 6.94 -6.14
C LEU A 35 -16.07 8.07 -5.17
N ALA A 36 -15.13 7.84 -4.23
CA ALA A 36 -14.48 8.91 -3.49
C ALA A 36 -13.17 9.28 -4.19
N LEU A 37 -13.09 10.49 -4.74
CA LEU A 37 -11.88 11.00 -5.36
C LEU A 37 -11.02 11.69 -4.29
N LEU A 38 -10.06 10.96 -3.77
CA LEU A 38 -9.17 11.38 -2.72
C LEU A 38 -7.78 11.68 -3.29
N PRO A 39 -7.12 12.79 -2.90
CA PRO A 39 -5.77 13.10 -3.36
C PRO A 39 -4.69 12.20 -2.73
N LYS A 40 -4.99 11.58 -1.60
CA LYS A 40 -4.11 10.69 -0.84
C LYS A 40 -4.92 9.76 0.06
N PHE A 41 -4.27 8.75 0.62
CA PHE A 41 -4.88 7.79 1.56
C PHE A 41 -4.26 7.85 2.96
N CYS A 42 -3.14 8.55 3.13
CA CYS A 42 -2.48 8.77 4.42
C CYS A 42 -2.65 10.23 4.84
N TYR A 43 -3.05 10.45 6.07
CA TYR A 43 -3.31 11.77 6.66
C TYR A 43 -2.66 11.90 8.03
N SER A 44 -2.42 13.13 8.46
CA SER A 44 -2.09 13.44 9.84
C SER A 44 -3.36 13.76 10.63
N GLY A 45 -3.36 13.49 11.92
CA GLY A 45 -4.38 14.02 12.84
C GLY A 45 -4.47 15.54 12.72
N ASN A 46 -5.64 16.11 13.00
CA ASN A 46 -5.98 17.54 12.80
C ASN A 46 -5.95 18.02 11.34
N GLU A 47 -5.64 17.16 10.38
CA GLU A 47 -5.70 17.49 8.95
C GLU A 47 -7.16 17.44 8.46
N ALA A 48 -7.47 18.12 7.37
CA ALA A 48 -8.75 17.99 6.69
C ALA A 48 -8.64 16.95 5.55
N LEU A 49 -9.46 15.91 5.61
CA LEU A 49 -9.68 15.00 4.49
C LEU A 49 -10.54 15.75 3.46
N LYS A 50 -9.94 16.09 2.33
CA LYS A 50 -10.59 16.81 1.23
C LYS A 50 -10.68 15.92 0.00
N GLY A 51 -11.79 16.00 -0.71
CA GLY A 51 -12.03 15.24 -1.93
C GLY A 51 -13.39 15.56 -2.52
N SER A 52 -13.85 14.72 -3.45
CA SER A 52 -15.21 14.81 -3.98
C SER A 52 -15.79 13.40 -4.16
N ILE A 53 -17.12 13.32 -4.19
CA ILE A 53 -17.86 12.09 -4.42
C ILE A 53 -18.45 12.16 -5.83
N LYS A 54 -18.22 11.09 -6.60
CA LYS A 54 -18.88 10.86 -7.89
C LYS A 54 -19.71 9.60 -7.86
N VAL A 55 -20.79 9.60 -8.64
CA VAL A 55 -21.64 8.43 -8.85
C VAL A 55 -21.77 8.18 -10.34
N ALA A 56 -21.48 6.97 -10.78
CA ALA A 56 -21.79 6.51 -12.12
C ALA A 56 -23.09 5.69 -12.07
N ASN A 57 -24.02 5.97 -12.99
CA ASN A 57 -25.32 5.29 -13.08
C ASN A 57 -25.51 4.71 -14.48
N TYR A 58 -25.36 3.39 -14.59
CA TYR A 58 -25.63 2.63 -15.82
C TYR A 58 -26.87 1.74 -15.71
N THR A 59 -27.71 1.96 -14.67
CA THR A 59 -29.03 1.31 -14.59
C THR A 59 -29.96 1.82 -15.70
N PRO A 60 -31.04 1.10 -16.02
CA PRO A 60 -32.00 1.54 -17.04
C PRO A 60 -32.83 2.77 -16.63
N THR A 61 -32.64 3.31 -15.42
CA THR A 61 -33.43 4.43 -14.88
C THR A 61 -32.58 5.52 -14.25
N THR A 62 -33.16 6.73 -14.15
CA THR A 62 -32.54 7.82 -13.39
C THR A 62 -32.59 7.52 -11.89
N LEU A 63 -31.47 7.66 -11.21
CA LEU A 63 -31.40 7.64 -9.74
C LEU A 63 -31.97 8.97 -9.22
N LYS A 64 -33.23 8.94 -8.78
CA LYS A 64 -33.95 10.12 -8.25
C LYS A 64 -34.67 9.76 -6.95
N GLY A 65 -34.69 10.69 -5.99
CA GLY A 65 -35.36 10.52 -4.71
C GLY A 65 -34.65 9.52 -3.77
N LYS A 66 -33.40 9.23 -4.02
CA LYS A 66 -32.52 8.46 -3.15
C LYS A 66 -31.44 9.36 -2.56
N HIS A 67 -30.81 8.89 -1.50
CA HIS A 67 -29.70 9.60 -0.87
C HIS A 67 -28.47 8.73 -0.87
N LEU A 68 -27.31 9.36 -1.08
CA LEU A 68 -25.99 8.79 -0.82
C LEU A 68 -25.57 9.22 0.58
N THR A 69 -25.31 8.25 1.43
CA THR A 69 -24.70 8.49 2.73
C THR A 69 -23.21 8.18 2.66
N TRP A 70 -22.39 9.09 3.15
CA TRP A 70 -21.01 8.76 3.46
C TRP A 70 -20.80 8.77 4.98
N THR A 71 -19.97 7.83 5.44
CA THR A 71 -19.63 7.67 6.85
C THR A 71 -18.16 7.40 6.98
N LEU A 72 -17.47 8.15 7.82
CA LEU A 72 -16.10 7.89 8.24
C LEU A 72 -16.11 7.24 9.61
N THR A 73 -15.53 6.04 9.73
CA THR A 73 -15.39 5.31 11.00
C THR A 73 -13.93 5.06 11.32
N ASN A 74 -13.62 4.94 12.60
CA ASN A 74 -12.31 4.49 13.07
C ASN A 74 -12.21 2.94 13.13
N SER A 75 -11.10 2.41 13.62
CA SER A 75 -10.85 0.97 13.75
C SER A 75 -11.76 0.24 14.74
N GLN A 76 -12.48 0.98 15.62
CA GLN A 76 -13.49 0.46 16.54
C GLN A 76 -14.92 0.63 16.01
N ASP A 77 -15.10 0.92 14.70
CA ASP A 77 -16.40 1.21 14.07
C ASP A 77 -17.14 2.43 14.65
N GLN A 78 -16.46 3.30 15.38
CA GLN A 78 -17.05 4.54 15.88
C GLN A 78 -17.18 5.54 14.75
N VAL A 79 -18.35 6.14 14.59
CA VAL A 79 -18.61 7.17 13.59
C VAL A 79 -17.93 8.48 13.98
N ILE A 80 -16.98 8.90 13.18
CA ILE A 80 -16.24 10.17 13.33
C ILE A 80 -16.98 11.30 12.62
N ALA A 81 -17.49 11.03 11.42
CA ALA A 81 -18.27 11.98 10.64
C ALA A 81 -19.18 11.24 9.65
N GLN A 82 -20.30 11.85 9.34
CA GLN A 82 -21.21 11.35 8.32
C GLN A 82 -22.00 12.49 7.69
N ASN A 83 -22.50 12.27 6.49
CA ASN A 83 -23.42 13.19 5.84
C ASN A 83 -24.29 12.45 4.82
N ASN A 84 -25.36 13.09 4.38
CA ASN A 84 -26.34 12.54 3.47
C ASN A 84 -26.54 13.53 2.29
N ILE A 85 -26.48 13.03 1.06
CA ILE A 85 -26.52 13.83 -0.17
C ILE A 85 -27.67 13.34 -1.04
N PRO A 86 -28.65 14.17 -1.41
CA PRO A 86 -29.72 13.77 -2.32
C PRO A 86 -29.15 13.50 -3.71
N LEU A 87 -29.63 12.42 -4.35
CA LEU A 87 -29.18 12.01 -5.68
C LEU A 87 -30.19 12.38 -6.76
N GLN A 88 -29.64 12.87 -7.88
CA GLN A 88 -30.34 12.98 -9.16
C GLN A 88 -29.34 12.74 -10.28
N ILE A 89 -29.18 11.48 -10.69
CA ILE A 89 -28.19 11.04 -11.69
C ILE A 89 -28.93 10.38 -12.85
N ASN A 90 -28.81 10.93 -14.03
CA ASN A 90 -29.45 10.38 -15.22
C ASN A 90 -28.83 9.02 -15.60
N GLN A 91 -29.62 8.21 -16.30
CA GLN A 91 -29.18 6.96 -16.90
C GLN A 91 -27.98 7.21 -17.84
N GLY A 92 -26.99 6.29 -17.81
CA GLY A 92 -25.83 6.31 -18.71
C GLY A 92 -24.87 7.45 -18.45
N THR A 93 -24.96 8.11 -17.28
CA THR A 93 -24.08 9.23 -16.92
C THR A 93 -23.35 9.01 -15.62
N TRP A 94 -22.32 9.81 -15.40
CA TRP A 94 -21.69 9.97 -14.10
C TRP A 94 -21.74 11.46 -13.70
N ALA A 95 -21.84 11.74 -12.41
CA ALA A 95 -21.88 13.10 -11.90
C ALA A 95 -21.13 13.23 -10.58
N GLU A 96 -20.56 14.41 -10.33
CA GLU A 96 -20.10 14.80 -9.02
C GLU A 96 -21.31 15.21 -8.18
N VAL A 97 -21.47 14.58 -7.01
CA VAL A 97 -22.65 14.75 -6.15
C VAL A 97 -22.36 15.61 -4.93
N GLY A 98 -21.10 15.79 -4.56
CA GLY A 98 -20.74 16.70 -3.49
C GLY A 98 -19.28 16.63 -3.08
N PRO A 99 -18.80 17.64 -2.35
CA PRO A 99 -17.46 17.64 -1.79
C PRO A 99 -17.36 16.77 -0.54
N LEU A 100 -16.17 16.23 -0.30
CA LEU A 100 -15.72 15.75 0.99
C LEU A 100 -14.85 16.82 1.64
N ASN A 101 -15.19 17.19 2.86
CA ASN A 101 -14.35 18.08 3.68
C ASN A 101 -14.58 17.71 5.15
N ILE A 102 -13.76 16.82 5.65
CA ILE A 102 -13.91 16.19 6.96
C ILE A 102 -12.70 16.57 7.81
N ALA A 103 -12.93 17.26 8.93
CA ALA A 103 -11.90 17.50 9.92
C ALA A 103 -11.57 16.19 10.62
N LEU A 104 -10.31 15.76 10.51
CA LEU A 104 -9.84 14.57 11.22
C LEU A 104 -9.52 14.91 12.67
N PRO A 105 -9.81 14.00 13.62
CA PRO A 105 -9.49 14.23 15.03
C PRO A 105 -7.98 14.16 15.26
N ALA A 106 -7.53 14.78 16.35
CA ALA A 106 -6.22 14.51 16.92
C ALA A 106 -6.17 13.05 17.41
N ILE A 107 -5.14 12.32 17.05
CA ILE A 107 -4.91 10.94 17.51
C ILE A 107 -3.52 10.80 18.10
N GLN A 108 -3.35 9.85 19.02
CA GLN A 108 -2.07 9.58 19.70
C GLN A 108 -1.29 8.42 19.07
N GLU A 109 -2.00 7.47 18.46
CA GLU A 109 -1.45 6.28 17.80
C GLU A 109 -1.96 6.23 16.37
N ALA A 110 -1.14 5.64 15.48
CA ALA A 110 -1.54 5.42 14.09
C ALA A 110 -2.73 4.47 14.01
N GLU A 111 -3.72 4.81 13.21
CA GLU A 111 -4.99 4.08 13.13
C GLU A 111 -5.52 4.02 11.71
N THR A 112 -6.20 2.92 11.39
CA THR A 112 -6.91 2.76 10.11
C THR A 112 -8.35 3.22 10.25
N TYR A 113 -8.76 4.12 9.36
CA TYR A 113 -10.14 4.59 9.24
C TYR A 113 -10.76 4.02 7.97
N THR A 114 -12.08 3.95 7.94
CA THR A 114 -12.83 3.53 6.75
C THR A 114 -13.82 4.61 6.34
N LEU A 115 -13.66 5.13 5.12
CA LEU A 115 -14.67 5.97 4.47
C LEU A 115 -15.60 5.06 3.66
N ARG A 116 -16.85 4.94 4.08
CA ARG A 116 -17.88 4.17 3.39
C ARG A 116 -18.84 5.10 2.66
N LEU A 117 -19.18 4.74 1.43
CA LEU A 117 -20.25 5.35 0.63
C LEU A 117 -21.36 4.31 0.43
N ALA A 118 -22.62 4.70 0.55
CA ALA A 118 -23.75 3.81 0.31
C ALA A 118 -24.97 4.58 -0.21
N ILE A 119 -25.79 3.98 -1.08
CA ILE A 119 -27.09 4.52 -1.48
C ILE A 119 -28.17 3.87 -0.67
N GLU A 120 -28.97 4.68 0.03
CA GLU A 120 -30.03 4.25 0.91
C GLU A 120 -31.04 3.33 0.21
N GLY A 121 -31.41 2.20 0.85
CA GLY A 121 -32.36 1.22 0.33
C GLY A 121 -31.88 0.47 -0.91
N THR A 122 -30.55 0.34 -1.10
CA THR A 122 -29.92 -0.46 -2.17
C THR A 122 -28.72 -1.22 -1.65
N ASP A 123 -28.19 -2.13 -2.46
CA ASP A 123 -26.92 -2.83 -2.18
C ASP A 123 -25.70 -2.08 -2.72
N TYR A 124 -25.87 -0.92 -3.38
CA TYR A 124 -24.77 -0.15 -3.92
C TYR A 124 -23.99 0.54 -2.82
N HIS A 125 -22.74 0.16 -2.66
CA HIS A 125 -21.82 0.74 -1.70
C HIS A 125 -20.39 0.66 -2.21
N ASN A 126 -19.48 1.41 -1.59
CA ASN A 126 -18.04 1.32 -1.76
C ASN A 126 -17.35 1.73 -0.47
N HIS A 127 -16.09 1.32 -0.27
CA HIS A 127 -15.33 1.71 0.89
C HIS A 127 -13.87 2.00 0.54
N TYR A 128 -13.25 2.87 1.34
CA TYR A 128 -11.87 3.33 1.16
C TYR A 128 -11.15 3.27 2.50
N PRO A 129 -10.13 2.42 2.65
CA PRO A 129 -9.27 2.44 3.82
C PRO A 129 -8.38 3.68 3.80
N LEU A 130 -8.20 4.30 4.96
CA LEU A 130 -7.40 5.49 5.19
C LEU A 130 -6.51 5.27 6.40
N TRP A 131 -5.29 5.77 6.36
CA TRP A 131 -4.35 5.66 7.48
C TRP A 131 -4.12 7.04 8.08
N ILE A 132 -4.43 7.18 9.34
CA ILE A 132 -4.28 8.43 10.08
C ILE A 132 -3.12 8.26 11.06
N TYR A 133 -2.22 9.22 11.06
CA TYR A 133 -1.02 9.23 11.90
C TYR A 133 -1.07 10.42 12.88
N PRO A 134 -0.43 10.34 14.05
CA PRO A 134 -0.27 11.50 14.92
C PRO A 134 0.38 12.69 14.21
N GLU A 135 -0.02 13.91 14.54
CA GLU A 135 0.41 15.14 13.85
C GLU A 135 1.93 15.38 13.93
N HIS A 136 2.54 15.07 15.04
CA HIS A 136 3.97 15.24 15.24
C HIS A 136 4.57 14.06 15.97
N ASN A 137 5.33 13.29 15.24
CA ASN A 137 6.18 12.28 15.83
C ASN A 137 7.57 12.85 16.08
N ASN A 138 7.78 13.53 17.19
CA ASN A 138 9.11 13.69 17.75
C ASN A 138 9.59 12.31 18.25
N VAL A 139 9.76 11.38 17.31
CA VAL A 139 10.29 10.06 17.61
C VAL A 139 11.71 10.24 18.13
N GLN A 140 11.87 10.13 19.44
CA GLN A 140 13.20 10.07 20.04
C GLN A 140 13.78 8.71 19.69
N ILE A 141 14.88 8.72 18.95
CA ILE A 141 15.61 7.48 18.68
C ILE A 141 16.13 6.96 20.02
N PRO A 142 15.81 5.72 20.41
CA PRO A 142 16.33 5.14 21.64
C PRO A 142 17.86 5.22 21.69
N THR A 143 18.42 5.58 22.83
CA THR A 143 19.87 5.83 23.00
C THR A 143 20.72 4.56 22.80
N ASP A 144 20.12 3.39 22.87
CA ASP A 144 20.76 2.10 22.62
C ASP A 144 20.77 1.67 21.16
N ILE A 145 20.20 2.49 20.24
CA ILE A 145 20.20 2.24 18.80
C ILE A 145 21.18 3.18 18.10
N ASN A 146 22.13 2.61 17.40
CA ASN A 146 23.11 3.36 16.58
C ASN A 146 22.59 3.45 15.15
N VAL A 147 22.18 4.66 14.72
CA VAL A 147 21.74 4.91 13.35
C VAL A 147 22.91 5.28 12.48
N ILE A 148 23.10 4.53 11.38
CA ILE A 148 24.17 4.77 10.42
C ILE A 148 23.64 4.87 8.99
N LYS A 149 24.30 5.67 8.16
CA LYS A 149 24.03 5.78 6.71
C LYS A 149 25.13 5.15 5.86
N LYS A 150 26.32 5.02 6.41
CA LYS A 150 27.47 4.45 5.74
C LYS A 150 27.99 3.24 6.51
N TRP A 151 28.32 2.17 5.78
CA TRP A 151 28.99 1.01 6.35
C TRP A 151 30.50 1.27 6.38
N ASP A 152 31.08 1.16 7.56
CA ASP A 152 32.52 1.35 7.78
C ASP A 152 33.01 0.50 8.97
N LYS A 153 34.28 0.64 9.31
CA LYS A 153 34.90 -0.06 10.42
C LYS A 153 34.25 0.23 11.78
N GLN A 154 33.67 1.40 11.94
CA GLN A 154 32.94 1.75 13.16
C GLN A 154 31.66 0.94 13.29
N ALA A 155 30.91 0.75 12.20
CA ALA A 155 29.71 -0.09 12.17
C ALA A 155 30.03 -1.54 12.54
N GLU A 156 31.13 -2.08 11.99
CA GLU A 156 31.60 -3.43 12.31
C GLU A 156 31.97 -3.57 13.81
N ASN A 157 32.67 -2.58 14.36
CA ASN A 157 33.05 -2.56 15.77
C ASN A 157 31.85 -2.47 16.70
N LEU A 158 30.83 -1.66 16.34
CA LEU A 158 29.59 -1.57 17.10
C LEU A 158 28.92 -2.95 17.20
N LEU A 159 28.76 -3.64 16.09
CA LEU A 159 28.16 -4.98 16.05
C LEU A 159 28.99 -6.02 16.80
N ALA A 160 30.32 -5.97 16.64
CA ALA A 160 31.24 -6.87 17.37
C ALA A 160 31.15 -6.69 18.90
N ASN A 161 30.78 -5.48 19.36
CA ASN A 161 30.58 -5.17 20.78
C ASN A 161 29.13 -5.35 21.25
N GLY A 162 28.27 -5.98 20.45
CA GLY A 162 26.88 -6.29 20.85
C GLY A 162 25.87 -5.16 20.68
N ALA A 163 26.24 -4.08 19.97
CA ALA A 163 25.33 -2.95 19.77
C ALA A 163 24.17 -3.28 18.82
N LYS A 164 23.08 -2.52 18.96
CA LYS A 164 21.99 -2.49 18.00
C LYS A 164 22.28 -1.41 16.96
N VAL A 165 22.31 -1.79 15.69
CA VAL A 165 22.59 -0.89 14.56
C VAL A 165 21.39 -0.86 13.63
N LEU A 166 20.90 0.36 13.33
CA LEU A 166 19.94 0.62 12.28
C LEU A 166 20.67 1.28 11.10
N TRP A 167 20.71 0.57 9.99
CA TRP A 167 21.43 1.01 8.80
C TRP A 167 20.49 1.41 7.68
N PHE A 168 20.65 2.65 7.19
CA PHE A 168 20.00 3.18 5.99
C PHE A 168 21.03 3.31 4.87
N PRO A 169 21.26 2.26 4.06
CA PRO A 169 22.23 2.29 2.98
C PRO A 169 21.85 3.30 1.89
N ASP A 170 22.87 4.01 1.35
CA ASP A 170 22.66 4.81 0.15
C ASP A 170 22.55 3.90 -1.08
N ALA A 171 21.38 3.91 -1.71
CA ALA A 171 21.07 3.10 -2.86
C ALA A 171 22.05 3.27 -4.02
N LYS A 172 22.59 4.47 -4.22
CA LYS A 172 23.57 4.74 -5.29
C LYS A 172 24.87 3.96 -5.11
N THR A 173 25.27 3.75 -3.86
CA THR A 173 26.49 2.99 -3.51
C THR A 173 26.29 1.49 -3.76
N TYR A 174 25.08 0.97 -3.62
CA TYR A 174 24.78 -0.46 -3.64
C TYR A 174 23.99 -0.92 -4.88
N LYS A 175 24.08 -0.19 -5.99
CA LYS A 175 23.34 -0.49 -7.24
C LYS A 175 23.50 -1.92 -7.75
N ASN A 176 24.65 -2.54 -7.57
CA ASN A 176 24.95 -3.87 -8.10
C ASN A 176 24.31 -5.01 -7.29
N VAL A 177 23.79 -4.71 -6.10
CA VAL A 177 23.17 -5.68 -5.17
C VAL A 177 21.75 -5.28 -4.79
N THR A 178 21.16 -4.34 -5.52
CA THR A 178 19.81 -3.85 -5.32
C THR A 178 19.01 -3.83 -6.61
N VAL A 179 17.70 -3.80 -6.48
CA VAL A 179 16.74 -3.56 -7.57
C VAL A 179 15.85 -2.39 -7.15
N GLU A 180 15.54 -1.48 -8.07
CA GLU A 180 14.60 -0.39 -7.77
C GLU A 180 13.22 -0.94 -7.40
N GLY A 181 12.62 -0.36 -6.36
CA GLY A 181 11.30 -0.74 -5.89
C GLY A 181 10.21 -0.01 -6.68
N LEU A 182 9.20 -0.76 -7.06
CA LEU A 182 7.94 -0.26 -7.59
C LEU A 182 6.95 -1.42 -7.51
N PHE A 183 5.65 -1.16 -7.44
CA PHE A 183 4.70 -2.20 -7.75
C PHE A 183 3.92 -1.85 -9.02
N GLN A 184 3.71 -2.84 -9.87
CA GLN A 184 3.09 -2.69 -11.16
C GLN A 184 2.28 -3.93 -11.53
N THR A 185 1.51 -3.84 -12.59
CA THR A 185 0.55 -4.88 -12.99
C THR A 185 1.03 -5.79 -14.11
N ASP A 186 2.17 -5.51 -14.73
CA ASP A 186 2.68 -6.21 -15.90
C ASP A 186 3.63 -7.40 -15.57
N TYR A 187 3.50 -7.96 -14.37
CA TYR A 187 4.32 -9.07 -13.85
C TYR A 187 4.33 -10.33 -14.72
N TRP A 188 3.26 -10.58 -15.45
CA TRP A 188 3.05 -11.79 -16.22
C TRP A 188 3.83 -11.83 -17.55
N ASN A 189 4.35 -10.69 -18.00
CA ASN A 189 5.16 -10.60 -19.21
C ASN A 189 6.13 -9.39 -19.16
N TYR A 190 6.95 -9.35 -18.14
CA TYR A 190 7.91 -8.26 -17.93
C TYR A 190 8.84 -8.06 -19.13
N ARG A 191 9.31 -9.14 -19.74
CA ARG A 191 10.20 -9.09 -20.91
C ARG A 191 9.56 -8.37 -22.09
N MET A 192 8.28 -8.65 -22.37
CA MET A 192 7.54 -7.99 -23.45
C MET A 192 7.40 -6.48 -23.17
N PHE A 193 6.97 -6.10 -21.96
CA PHE A 193 6.82 -4.69 -21.60
C PHE A 193 8.15 -3.95 -21.62
N LYS A 194 9.23 -4.59 -21.15
CA LYS A 194 10.59 -4.07 -21.28
C LYS A 194 10.94 -3.79 -22.73
N SER A 195 10.78 -4.78 -23.62
CA SER A 195 11.07 -4.63 -25.04
C SER A 195 10.23 -3.52 -25.70
N ILE A 196 8.97 -3.38 -25.34
CA ILE A 196 8.10 -2.28 -25.82
C ILE A 196 8.65 -0.94 -25.37
N CYS A 197 9.01 -0.80 -24.08
CA CYS A 197 9.58 0.45 -23.54
C CYS A 197 10.89 0.82 -24.26
N GLU A 198 11.77 -0.16 -24.45
CA GLU A 198 13.04 0.01 -25.19
C GLU A 198 12.79 0.46 -26.63
N TRP A 199 11.84 -0.18 -27.33
CA TRP A 199 11.48 0.16 -28.71
C TRP A 199 10.91 1.58 -28.83
N VAL A 200 10.02 2.00 -27.93
CA VAL A 200 9.43 3.36 -27.93
C VAL A 200 10.30 4.38 -27.19
N LYS A 201 11.50 4.00 -26.77
CA LYS A 201 12.47 4.86 -26.04
C LYS A 201 11.91 5.49 -24.76
N LYS A 202 11.09 4.76 -24.04
CA LYS A 202 10.58 5.13 -22.71
C LYS A 202 11.39 4.45 -21.60
N PRO A 203 11.42 5.01 -20.39
CA PRO A 203 12.04 4.36 -19.25
C PRO A 203 11.45 2.96 -19.03
N VAL A 204 12.34 1.98 -18.82
CA VAL A 204 11.94 0.61 -18.46
C VAL A 204 11.55 0.60 -16.98
N SER A 205 10.44 -0.04 -16.66
CA SER A 205 10.03 -0.24 -15.27
C SER A 205 11.02 -1.13 -14.52
N PRO A 206 11.24 -0.92 -13.21
CA PRO A 206 12.05 -1.80 -12.35
C PRO A 206 11.58 -3.25 -12.32
N GLY A 207 10.31 -3.52 -12.57
CA GLY A 207 9.72 -4.84 -12.65
C GLY A 207 9.43 -5.50 -11.29
N THR A 208 9.47 -4.76 -10.19
CA THR A 208 9.02 -5.24 -8.88
C THR A 208 7.51 -5.06 -8.75
N LEU A 209 6.83 -5.96 -8.01
CA LEU A 209 5.37 -6.12 -8.09
C LEU A 209 4.63 -5.66 -6.86
N GLY A 210 5.21 -5.84 -5.67
CA GLY A 210 4.56 -5.51 -4.42
C GLY A 210 5.33 -6.03 -3.22
N LEU A 211 4.67 -6.03 -2.07
CA LEU A 211 5.26 -6.39 -0.79
C LEU A 211 4.55 -7.59 -0.18
N LEU A 212 5.31 -8.35 0.60
CA LEU A 212 4.79 -9.32 1.57
C LEU A 212 5.46 -9.08 2.92
N MET A 213 4.67 -9.14 3.99
CA MET A 213 5.14 -8.96 5.35
C MET A 213 4.25 -9.66 6.36
N ASN A 214 4.75 -9.85 7.57
CA ASN A 214 3.92 -10.28 8.69
C ASN A 214 3.43 -9.04 9.47
N PRO A 215 2.15 -8.67 9.44
CA PRO A 215 1.61 -7.49 10.14
C PRO A 215 1.83 -7.52 11.65
N SER A 216 1.98 -8.72 12.24
CA SER A 216 2.22 -8.88 13.67
C SER A 216 3.67 -8.67 14.09
N HIS A 217 4.59 -8.35 13.16
CA HIS A 217 5.98 -8.11 13.51
C HIS A 217 6.10 -6.81 14.34
N PRO A 218 6.89 -6.80 15.44
CA PRO A 218 6.99 -5.64 16.34
C PRO A 218 7.38 -4.31 15.68
N VAL A 219 8.09 -4.36 14.54
CA VAL A 219 8.45 -3.15 13.78
C VAL A 219 7.22 -2.36 13.30
N PHE A 220 6.06 -3.01 13.20
CA PHE A 220 4.81 -2.40 12.77
C PHE A 220 3.89 -1.96 13.90
N ALA A 221 4.36 -1.98 15.15
CA ALA A 221 3.53 -1.62 16.32
C ALA A 221 2.83 -0.26 16.19
N HIS A 222 3.48 0.71 15.50
CA HIS A 222 2.94 2.05 15.24
C HIS A 222 2.70 2.31 13.74
N PHE A 223 2.61 1.25 12.95
CA PHE A 223 2.40 1.30 11.51
C PHE A 223 1.40 0.20 11.10
N PRO A 224 0.09 0.44 11.26
CA PRO A 224 -0.94 -0.55 10.95
C PRO A 224 -0.87 -0.92 9.47
N THR A 225 -0.58 -2.18 9.18
CA THR A 225 -0.38 -2.66 7.81
C THR A 225 -1.06 -4.01 7.59
N ASP A 226 -1.33 -4.31 6.32
CA ASP A 226 -1.75 -5.62 5.85
C ASP A 226 -0.55 -6.53 5.60
N PHE A 227 -0.80 -7.81 5.31
CA PHE A 227 0.26 -8.74 4.94
C PHE A 227 0.84 -8.47 3.52
N HIS A 228 0.21 -7.60 2.76
CA HIS A 228 0.57 -7.22 1.39
C HIS A 228 0.62 -5.70 1.24
N THR A 229 0.97 -5.24 0.03
CA THR A 229 1.02 -3.82 -0.32
C THR A 229 -0.36 -3.16 -0.18
N ASN A 230 -0.41 -2.02 0.51
CA ASN A 230 -1.52 -1.09 0.50
C ASN A 230 -1.01 0.32 0.16
N TRP A 231 -1.90 1.31 0.10
CA TRP A 231 -1.55 2.66 -0.38
C TRP A 231 -0.56 3.41 0.51
N GLN A 232 -0.45 3.10 1.80
CA GLN A 232 0.55 3.74 2.67
C GLN A 232 2.00 3.39 2.27
N TRP A 233 2.21 2.23 1.64
CA TRP A 233 3.51 1.79 1.17
C TRP A 233 3.94 2.42 -0.16
N PHE A 234 3.04 3.07 -0.90
CA PHE A 234 3.30 3.52 -2.27
C PHE A 234 4.55 4.40 -2.38
N THR A 235 4.65 5.44 -1.56
CA THR A 235 5.81 6.35 -1.59
C THR A 235 7.08 5.65 -1.12
N MET A 236 6.99 4.80 -0.10
CA MET A 236 8.13 4.07 0.43
C MET A 236 8.70 3.09 -0.60
N ILE A 237 7.85 2.28 -1.24
CA ILE A 237 8.30 1.31 -2.23
C ILE A 237 8.88 2.01 -3.48
N LYS A 238 8.24 3.06 -3.95
CA LYS A 238 8.67 3.83 -5.12
C LYS A 238 10.06 4.47 -4.94
N ASN A 239 10.43 4.79 -3.71
CA ASN A 239 11.72 5.37 -3.36
C ASN A 239 12.67 4.34 -2.70
N SER A 240 12.36 3.06 -2.78
CA SER A 240 13.18 1.99 -2.22
C SER A 240 14.12 1.37 -3.26
N HIS A 241 15.16 0.73 -2.75
CA HIS A 241 16.08 -0.09 -3.54
C HIS A 241 16.31 -1.44 -2.84
N PRO A 242 15.32 -2.35 -2.89
CA PRO A 242 15.41 -3.65 -2.23
C PRO A 242 16.70 -4.40 -2.51
N LEU A 243 17.30 -4.97 -1.45
CA LEU A 243 18.51 -5.77 -1.53
C LEU A 243 18.22 -7.13 -2.15
N ILE A 244 19.12 -7.62 -3.00
CA ILE A 244 19.12 -8.99 -3.52
C ILE A 244 19.66 -9.90 -2.43
N LEU A 245 18.85 -10.86 -1.99
CA LEU A 245 19.13 -11.75 -0.87
C LEU A 245 19.31 -13.22 -1.31
N ASP A 246 19.62 -13.45 -2.58
CA ASP A 246 19.72 -14.79 -3.18
C ASP A 246 20.84 -15.66 -2.55
N GLN A 247 21.83 -15.02 -1.93
CA GLN A 247 22.94 -15.69 -1.25
C GLN A 247 22.58 -16.15 0.18
N LEU A 248 21.42 -15.73 0.69
CA LEU A 248 20.97 -16.12 2.03
C LEU A 248 20.26 -17.48 1.98
N PRO A 249 20.17 -18.20 3.12
CA PRO A 249 19.44 -19.45 3.19
C PRO A 249 18.01 -19.35 2.67
N ASP A 250 17.50 -20.41 2.05
CA ASP A 250 16.17 -20.43 1.43
C ASP A 250 15.03 -20.13 2.42
N ASN A 251 15.19 -20.51 3.67
CA ASN A 251 14.23 -20.28 4.75
C ASN A 251 14.28 -18.86 5.34
N TYR A 252 15.30 -18.06 5.01
CA TYR A 252 15.35 -16.67 5.47
C TYR A 252 14.19 -15.86 4.87
N ARG A 253 13.51 -15.08 5.71
CA ARG A 253 12.44 -14.15 5.32
C ARG A 253 12.77 -12.78 5.85
N PRO A 254 12.87 -11.75 4.97
CA PRO A 254 12.99 -10.37 5.41
C PRO A 254 11.70 -9.92 6.10
N ILE A 255 11.77 -8.89 6.92
CA ILE A 255 10.59 -8.29 7.59
C ILE A 255 9.63 -7.75 6.54
N VAL A 256 10.16 -7.06 5.51
CA VAL A 256 9.41 -6.63 4.33
C VAL A 256 10.08 -7.23 3.10
N GLN A 257 9.45 -8.22 2.53
CA GLN A 257 9.86 -8.84 1.27
C GLN A 257 9.27 -8.05 0.11
N VAL A 258 10.08 -7.77 -0.91
CA VAL A 258 9.59 -7.25 -2.19
C VAL A 258 9.45 -8.42 -3.17
N ILE A 259 8.32 -8.47 -3.85
CA ILE A 259 8.05 -9.49 -4.86
C ILE A 259 8.68 -9.03 -6.18
N ASP A 260 9.55 -9.83 -6.72
CA ASP A 260 10.15 -9.61 -8.03
C ASP A 260 9.26 -10.16 -9.15
N ASN A 261 9.50 -9.74 -10.41
CA ASN A 261 8.85 -10.35 -11.56
C ASN A 261 9.30 -11.80 -11.72
N VAL A 262 8.44 -12.61 -12.34
CA VAL A 262 8.64 -14.06 -12.48
C VAL A 262 9.82 -14.43 -13.37
N GLU A 263 10.30 -13.52 -14.22
CA GLU A 263 11.41 -13.79 -15.15
C GLU A 263 12.78 -13.55 -14.52
N ARG A 264 12.90 -12.60 -13.59
CA ARG A 264 14.13 -12.29 -12.83
C ARG A 264 14.19 -13.06 -11.51
N ASN A 265 13.09 -13.07 -10.77
CA ASN A 265 12.82 -13.90 -9.61
C ASN A 265 13.89 -13.84 -8.48
N HIS A 266 14.41 -12.66 -8.19
CA HIS A 266 15.27 -12.46 -7.03
C HIS A 266 14.49 -12.54 -5.71
N LYS A 267 15.11 -13.03 -4.65
CA LYS A 267 14.67 -12.81 -3.29
C LYS A 267 15.05 -11.38 -2.90
N LEU A 268 14.06 -10.50 -2.72
CA LEU A 268 14.30 -9.09 -2.46
C LEU A 268 13.83 -8.71 -1.05
N GLY A 269 14.65 -7.91 -0.34
CA GLY A 269 14.31 -7.39 0.99
C GLY A 269 14.38 -5.86 1.04
N MET A 270 13.31 -5.23 1.56
CA MET A 270 13.28 -3.79 1.80
C MET A 270 13.62 -3.45 3.26
N ILE A 271 13.13 -4.27 4.19
CA ILE A 271 13.50 -4.21 5.61
C ILE A 271 13.90 -5.62 6.05
N GLN A 272 15.07 -5.77 6.62
CA GLN A 272 15.60 -7.05 7.07
C GLN A 272 16.43 -6.92 8.33
N GLU A 273 16.43 -7.96 9.14
CA GLU A 273 17.20 -8.02 10.38
C GLU A 273 18.17 -9.21 10.41
N PHE A 274 19.29 -9.01 11.09
CA PHE A 274 20.33 -10.02 11.26
C PHE A 274 20.92 -9.97 12.68
N ASN A 275 21.28 -11.12 13.19
CA ASN A 275 22.23 -11.21 14.28
C ASN A 275 23.65 -11.28 13.69
N VAL A 276 24.51 -10.34 14.05
CA VAL A 276 25.90 -10.26 13.58
C VAL A 276 26.82 -10.39 14.78
N GLY A 277 27.32 -11.62 15.02
CA GLY A 277 27.97 -11.94 16.26
C GLY A 277 27.05 -11.68 17.47
N PRO A 278 27.49 -10.91 18.49
CA PRO A 278 26.63 -10.51 19.61
C PRO A 278 25.70 -9.33 19.27
N GLY A 279 25.93 -8.63 18.16
CA GLY A 279 25.17 -7.43 17.76
C GLY A 279 23.91 -7.75 16.97
N LYS A 280 23.04 -6.73 16.85
CA LYS A 280 21.81 -6.79 16.05
C LYS A 280 21.85 -5.71 14.96
N LEU A 281 21.57 -6.11 13.75
CA LEU A 281 21.53 -5.22 12.57
C LEU A 281 20.13 -5.23 11.97
N LEU A 282 19.52 -4.04 11.89
CA LEU A 282 18.32 -3.79 11.09
C LEU A 282 18.73 -2.94 9.88
N ILE A 283 18.40 -3.41 8.68
CA ILE A 283 18.64 -2.69 7.43
C ILE A 283 17.31 -2.22 6.88
N CYS A 284 17.19 -0.92 6.60
CA CYS A 284 16.02 -0.33 5.94
C CYS A 284 16.51 0.43 4.71
N ILE A 285 16.08 -0.02 3.54
CA ILE A 285 16.48 0.56 2.25
C ILE A 285 15.33 1.35 1.61
N CYS A 286 14.59 2.07 2.43
CA CYS A 286 13.63 3.08 2.01
C CYS A 286 14.31 4.44 2.05
N LEU A 287 14.21 5.22 0.99
CA LEU A 287 14.55 6.65 1.05
C LEU A 287 13.38 7.36 1.77
N LEU A 288 13.68 7.92 2.93
CA LEU A 288 12.79 8.80 3.67
C LEU A 288 12.84 10.22 3.11
#